data_cb158a04e8b460c58b2efa63bbdea404
#
_entry.id   cb158a04e8b460c58b2efa63bbdea404
#
_cell.length_a   1.000
_cell.length_b   1.000
_cell.length_c   1.000
_cell.angle_alpha   90.00
_cell.angle_beta   90.00
_cell.angle_gamma   90.00
#
_symmetry.space_group_name_H-M   'P 1'
#
loop_
_entity.id
_entity.type
_entity.pdbx_description
1 polymer ?
#
loop_
_entity_poly.entity_id
_entity_poly.type
_entity_poly.pdbx_seq_one_letter_code
_entity_poly.pdbx_strand_id
1 'polypeptide(L)'
;MARIGLVDVDGHNFPNYALMRISAYHKSLGDEIVWADPMFGGEYDKVYMSKIFTFSPDYPYEFDCEVVKGGTGYDVKSRLPYEIESSLAMDYTIYPDCNYSLQFFSRGCIRKCPFCLVRDKEGYIHSVDPVELNPNGEWIEVLDNNFFANPNWKDAIDYLIKVNQPVKLHGVDIRIMTEEQAYWLNKLKLKGNVHIAWDLPTLDLTDKLREVTKYINPSKLTCYVLVGYNSTIEQDLFRIKTLWDYRIHAFVQPYRDYENKRVPTQYEKDLARWCNNKFIFKSCDFKDYEPRKGFKCKEYFKYEEVKSRI
;
A
#
# COMPACT_ATOMS: atom_id res chain seq x y z
N MET A 1 15.32 14.40 -30.70
CA MET A 1 14.48 15.00 -29.60
C MET A 1 13.05 14.63 -29.94
N ALA A 2 12.56 13.60 -29.28
CA ALA A 2 11.17 13.18 -29.41
C ALA A 2 10.29 13.91 -28.38
N ARG A 3 9.01 14.03 -28.70
CA ARG A 3 8.02 14.59 -27.79
C ARG A 3 7.18 13.47 -27.17
N ILE A 4 7.38 13.24 -25.89
CA ILE A 4 6.81 12.12 -25.12
C ILE A 4 5.69 12.62 -24.22
N GLY A 5 4.49 12.09 -24.47
CA GLY A 5 3.31 12.36 -23.65
C GLY A 5 3.21 11.38 -22.47
N LEU A 6 2.83 11.87 -21.29
CA LEU A 6 2.54 11.05 -20.12
C LEU A 6 1.06 11.14 -19.75
N VAL A 7 0.44 10.01 -19.43
CA VAL A 7 -0.94 9.94 -18.92
C VAL A 7 -0.94 9.12 -17.61
N ASP A 8 -1.29 9.77 -16.51
CA ASP A 8 -1.60 9.10 -15.24
C ASP A 8 -3.11 8.87 -15.17
N VAL A 9 -3.55 7.65 -15.49
CA VAL A 9 -4.99 7.32 -15.64
C VAL A 9 -5.75 7.41 -14.32
N ASP A 10 -5.10 7.03 -13.24
CA ASP A 10 -5.68 7.15 -11.89
C ASP A 10 -5.58 8.58 -11.35
N GLY A 11 -4.81 9.36 -11.99
CA GLY A 11 -4.45 10.74 -11.97
C GLY A 11 -4.69 11.46 -10.69
N HIS A 12 -3.71 11.50 -9.77
CA HIS A 12 -4.11 12.28 -8.70
C HIS A 12 -3.09 12.44 -7.63
N ASN A 13 -3.36 12.57 -6.45
CA ASN A 13 -2.64 12.97 -5.26
C ASN A 13 -1.38 12.15 -4.91
N PHE A 14 -1.08 11.09 -5.66
CA PHE A 14 0.12 10.27 -5.45
C PHE A 14 0.97 10.25 -6.72
N PRO A 15 2.26 10.56 -6.63
CA PRO A 15 3.15 10.49 -7.77
C PRO A 15 3.26 9.05 -8.28
N ASN A 16 3.15 8.89 -9.60
CA ASN A 16 3.27 7.61 -10.27
C ASN A 16 4.73 7.26 -10.47
N TYR A 17 5.24 6.31 -9.69
CA TYR A 17 6.63 5.88 -9.72
C TYR A 17 7.12 5.47 -11.12
N ALA A 18 6.29 4.76 -11.90
CA ALA A 18 6.66 4.33 -13.23
C ALA A 18 6.80 5.52 -14.21
N LEU A 19 5.86 6.47 -14.18
CA LEU A 19 5.92 7.66 -15.03
C LEU A 19 7.11 8.55 -14.68
N MET A 20 7.49 8.67 -13.42
CA MET A 20 8.67 9.40 -12.99
C MET A 20 9.97 8.78 -13.54
N ARG A 21 10.04 7.42 -13.58
CA ARG A 21 11.17 6.67 -14.17
C ARG A 21 11.23 6.86 -15.68
N ILE A 22 10.09 6.76 -16.36
CA ILE A 22 9.96 6.99 -17.80
C ILE A 22 10.39 8.41 -18.14
N SER A 23 9.91 9.40 -17.40
CA SER A 23 10.27 10.80 -17.60
C SER A 23 11.78 11.04 -17.47
N ALA A 24 12.38 10.54 -16.37
CA ALA A 24 13.83 10.67 -16.15
C ALA A 24 14.65 10.06 -17.29
N TYR A 25 14.26 8.86 -17.73
CA TYR A 25 14.93 8.16 -18.83
C TYR A 25 14.88 8.99 -20.13
N HIS A 26 13.71 9.41 -20.57
CA HIS A 26 13.54 10.17 -21.80
C HIS A 26 14.24 11.55 -21.74
N LYS A 27 14.18 12.23 -20.59
CA LYS A 27 14.93 13.47 -20.39
C LYS A 27 16.44 13.25 -20.52
N SER A 28 16.97 12.11 -20.10
CA SER A 28 18.38 11.76 -20.25
C SER A 28 18.80 11.57 -21.72
N LEU A 29 17.83 11.23 -22.60
CA LEU A 29 18.02 11.14 -24.04
C LEU A 29 17.83 12.51 -24.74
N GLY A 30 17.48 13.54 -24.01
CA GLY A 30 17.20 14.87 -24.55
C GLY A 30 15.80 15.04 -25.14
N ASP A 31 14.86 14.14 -24.79
CA ASP A 31 13.46 14.23 -25.23
C ASP A 31 12.66 15.25 -24.42
N GLU A 32 11.64 15.84 -25.04
CA GLU A 32 10.66 16.70 -24.40
C GLU A 32 9.61 15.84 -23.69
N ILE A 33 9.37 16.09 -22.40
CA ILE A 33 8.36 15.39 -21.61
C ILE A 33 7.24 16.34 -21.23
N VAL A 34 6.00 15.94 -21.54
CA VAL A 34 4.80 16.72 -21.23
C VAL A 34 3.68 15.80 -20.72
N TRP A 35 2.77 16.36 -19.92
CA TRP A 35 1.48 15.69 -19.68
C TRP A 35 0.66 15.72 -20.97
N ALA A 36 0.20 14.55 -21.40
CA ALA A 36 -0.50 14.44 -22.66
C ALA A 36 -1.92 15.03 -22.56
N ASP A 37 -2.21 15.98 -23.44
CA ASP A 37 -3.52 16.55 -23.62
C ASP A 37 -4.04 16.17 -25.02
N PRO A 38 -5.16 15.43 -25.13
CA PRO A 38 -5.66 14.95 -26.42
C PRO A 38 -6.29 16.05 -27.28
N MET A 39 -6.61 17.20 -26.70
CA MET A 39 -7.27 18.31 -27.45
C MET A 39 -6.32 19.45 -27.79
N PHE A 40 -5.37 19.75 -26.89
CA PHE A 40 -4.52 20.94 -27.01
C PHE A 40 -3.01 20.61 -26.95
N GLY A 41 -2.67 19.35 -26.74
CA GLY A 41 -1.29 18.91 -26.54
C GLY A 41 -0.42 18.90 -27.81
N GLY A 42 -1.02 18.97 -28.99
CA GLY A 42 -0.32 18.84 -30.27
C GLY A 42 0.06 17.38 -30.56
N GLU A 43 1.04 17.19 -31.48
CA GLU A 43 1.52 15.88 -31.88
C GLU A 43 2.51 15.33 -30.87
N TYR A 44 2.42 14.01 -30.61
CA TYR A 44 3.36 13.25 -29.80
C TYR A 44 4.02 12.18 -30.65
N ASP A 45 5.32 11.95 -30.42
CA ASP A 45 6.01 10.81 -31.04
C ASP A 45 5.60 9.50 -30.33
N LYS A 46 5.33 9.59 -29.03
CA LYS A 46 4.90 8.45 -28.21
C LYS A 46 4.18 8.91 -26.94
N VAL A 47 3.21 8.13 -26.50
CA VAL A 47 2.51 8.35 -25.22
C VAL A 47 2.69 7.14 -24.30
N TYR A 48 3.07 7.38 -23.05
CA TYR A 48 3.04 6.39 -22.00
C TYR A 48 1.83 6.61 -21.09
N MET A 49 1.05 5.56 -20.90
CA MET A 49 -0.18 5.60 -20.12
C MET A 49 -0.08 4.61 -18.97
N SER A 50 -0.13 5.09 -17.73
CA SER A 50 -0.04 4.26 -16.54
C SER A 50 -1.36 4.21 -15.79
N LYS A 51 -1.84 2.99 -15.51
CA LYS A 51 -3.03 2.70 -14.71
C LYS A 51 -2.67 1.71 -13.61
N ILE A 52 -2.89 2.08 -12.36
CA ILE A 52 -2.55 1.27 -11.18
C ILE A 52 -3.72 0.41 -10.74
N PHE A 53 -4.93 0.98 -10.70
CA PHE A 53 -6.11 0.30 -10.18
C PHE A 53 -6.97 -0.32 -11.28
N THR A 54 -7.34 -1.60 -11.13
CA THR A 54 -8.21 -2.32 -12.07
C THR A 54 -9.63 -1.76 -12.14
N PHE A 55 -10.07 -1.10 -11.08
CA PHE A 55 -11.41 -0.52 -10.98
C PHE A 55 -11.52 0.93 -11.48
N SER A 56 -10.40 1.59 -11.76
CA SER A 56 -10.43 2.91 -12.39
C SER A 56 -10.95 2.79 -13.82
N PRO A 57 -11.78 3.73 -14.29
CA PRO A 57 -12.17 3.77 -15.70
C PRO A 57 -10.94 3.93 -16.58
N ASP A 58 -11.03 3.47 -17.82
CA ASP A 58 -9.98 3.72 -18.80
C ASP A 58 -9.95 5.20 -19.19
N TYR A 59 -8.77 5.60 -19.68
CA TYR A 59 -8.60 6.94 -20.25
C TYR A 59 -9.49 7.06 -21.49
N PRO A 60 -10.37 8.08 -21.57
CA PRO A 60 -11.44 8.11 -22.57
C PRO A 60 -11.00 8.62 -23.95
N TYR A 61 -9.77 9.05 -24.10
CA TYR A 61 -9.27 9.65 -25.34
C TYR A 61 -8.21 8.77 -25.99
N GLU A 62 -8.09 8.91 -27.32
CA GLU A 62 -7.09 8.25 -28.16
C GLU A 62 -6.05 9.26 -28.62
N PHE A 63 -4.87 8.78 -29.02
CA PHE A 63 -3.77 9.56 -29.57
C PHE A 63 -3.36 8.97 -30.91
N ASP A 64 -3.04 9.82 -31.88
CA ASP A 64 -2.61 9.44 -33.24
C ASP A 64 -1.10 9.09 -33.26
N CYS A 65 -0.61 8.36 -32.26
CA CYS A 65 0.76 7.92 -32.14
C CYS A 65 0.85 6.57 -31.41
N GLU A 66 2.07 6.03 -31.27
CA GLU A 66 2.28 4.84 -30.43
C GLU A 66 1.91 5.12 -28.98
N VAL A 67 0.99 4.32 -28.41
CA VAL A 67 0.60 4.39 -27.01
C VAL A 67 1.05 3.13 -26.28
N VAL A 68 1.94 3.29 -25.28
CA VAL A 68 2.39 2.21 -24.40
C VAL A 68 1.60 2.24 -23.12
N LYS A 69 0.72 1.25 -22.92
CA LYS A 69 -0.08 1.09 -21.70
C LYS A 69 0.65 0.20 -20.70
N GLY A 70 0.72 0.63 -19.44
CA GLY A 70 1.39 -0.10 -18.37
C GLY A 70 0.70 0.08 -17.01
N GLY A 71 1.20 -0.68 -16.03
CA GLY A 71 0.67 -0.69 -14.66
C GLY A 71 -0.34 -1.81 -14.43
N THR A 72 -0.58 -2.11 -13.15
CA THR A 72 -1.41 -3.24 -12.70
C THR A 72 -2.85 -3.17 -13.19
N GLY A 73 -3.38 -1.96 -13.39
CA GLY A 73 -4.74 -1.74 -13.86
C GLY A 73 -4.97 -2.16 -15.32
N TYR A 74 -3.91 -2.22 -16.13
CA TYR A 74 -3.97 -2.76 -17.51
C TYR A 74 -3.53 -4.22 -17.56
N ASP A 75 -2.36 -4.53 -16.97
CA ASP A 75 -1.83 -5.88 -16.92
C ASP A 75 -0.96 -6.07 -15.68
N VAL A 76 -1.31 -7.05 -14.86
CA VAL A 76 -0.55 -7.42 -13.65
C VAL A 76 0.91 -7.76 -13.98
N LYS A 77 1.17 -8.32 -15.16
CA LYS A 77 2.52 -8.72 -15.61
C LYS A 77 3.29 -7.59 -16.30
N SER A 78 2.67 -6.43 -16.51
CA SER A 78 3.33 -5.28 -17.10
C SER A 78 4.58 -4.88 -16.31
N ARG A 79 5.69 -4.64 -17.03
CA ARG A 79 6.98 -4.20 -16.49
C ARG A 79 7.48 -3.00 -17.29
N LEU A 80 8.30 -2.18 -16.65
CA LEU A 80 9.06 -1.18 -17.38
C LEU A 80 10.11 -1.88 -18.28
N PRO A 81 10.43 -1.32 -19.44
CA PRO A 81 11.60 -1.74 -20.21
C PRO A 81 12.87 -1.75 -19.35
N TYR A 82 13.77 -2.70 -19.62
CA TYR A 82 14.97 -2.90 -18.82
C TYR A 82 15.82 -1.62 -18.71
N GLU A 83 15.94 -0.85 -19.78
CA GLU A 83 16.71 0.39 -19.83
C GLU A 83 16.18 1.46 -18.86
N ILE A 84 14.85 1.50 -18.69
CA ILE A 84 14.18 2.39 -17.73
C ILE A 84 14.30 1.83 -16.32
N GLU A 85 14.10 0.51 -16.16
CA GLU A 85 14.13 -0.13 -14.83
C GLU A 85 15.53 -0.20 -14.24
N SER A 86 16.58 -0.29 -15.07
CA SER A 86 17.99 -0.27 -14.62
C SER A 86 18.54 1.12 -14.30
N SER A 87 17.94 2.17 -14.85
CA SER A 87 18.29 3.54 -14.49
C SER A 87 17.82 3.85 -13.07
N LEU A 88 18.65 4.38 -12.20
CA LEU A 88 18.27 4.78 -10.85
C LEU A 88 17.68 6.19 -10.77
N ALA A 89 17.57 6.87 -11.92
CA ALA A 89 17.05 8.25 -12.00
C ALA A 89 15.54 8.33 -11.74
N MET A 90 15.14 9.43 -11.09
CA MET A 90 13.75 9.76 -10.78
C MET A 90 13.46 11.21 -11.11
N ASP A 91 12.44 11.46 -11.91
CA ASP A 91 12.02 12.82 -12.24
C ASP A 91 10.86 13.28 -11.36
N TYR A 92 11.19 13.99 -10.30
CA TYR A 92 10.19 14.60 -9.42
C TYR A 92 9.56 15.88 -9.99
N THR A 93 10.12 16.44 -11.07
CA THR A 93 9.61 17.72 -11.63
C THR A 93 8.23 17.57 -12.29
N ILE A 94 7.85 16.35 -12.69
CA ILE A 94 6.49 16.09 -13.23
C ILE A 94 5.41 16.06 -12.13
N TYR A 95 5.80 16.01 -10.85
CA TYR A 95 4.92 16.14 -9.68
C TYR A 95 5.45 17.21 -8.73
N PRO A 96 5.34 18.50 -9.08
CA PRO A 96 5.99 19.60 -8.35
C PRO A 96 5.54 19.73 -6.89
N ASP A 97 4.32 19.29 -6.58
CA ASP A 97 3.78 19.32 -5.21
C ASP A 97 4.24 18.12 -4.35
N CYS A 98 4.98 17.18 -4.93
CA CYS A 98 5.52 16.04 -4.19
C CYS A 98 6.73 16.47 -3.35
N ASN A 99 6.56 16.53 -2.04
CA ASN A 99 7.62 16.89 -1.08
C ASN A 99 8.21 15.69 -0.34
N TYR A 100 8.21 14.50 -0.96
CA TYR A 100 8.81 13.29 -0.40
C TYR A 100 9.48 12.44 -1.48
N SER A 101 10.35 11.52 -1.05
CA SER A 101 11.01 10.56 -1.91
C SER A 101 10.25 9.24 -1.90
N LEU A 102 10.11 8.61 -3.07
CA LEU A 102 9.59 7.24 -3.21
C LEU A 102 10.75 6.27 -3.31
N GLN A 103 10.78 5.23 -2.46
CA GLN A 103 11.85 4.24 -2.44
C GLN A 103 11.33 2.81 -2.38
N PHE A 104 12.00 1.94 -3.14
CA PHE A 104 11.97 0.49 -2.94
C PHE A 104 13.37 0.02 -2.56
N PHE A 105 13.47 -0.86 -1.58
CA PHE A 105 14.67 -1.62 -1.25
C PHE A 105 14.51 -3.10 -1.60
N SER A 106 13.26 -3.51 -1.80
CA SER A 106 12.92 -4.83 -2.31
C SER A 106 11.63 -4.81 -3.12
N ARG A 107 11.51 -5.79 -4.02
CA ARG A 107 10.29 -6.06 -4.79
C ARG A 107 9.85 -7.49 -4.51
N GLY A 108 8.55 -7.74 -4.72
CA GLY A 108 7.97 -9.06 -4.48
C GLY A 108 7.65 -9.36 -3.01
N CYS A 109 7.37 -10.61 -2.73
CA CYS A 109 7.05 -11.07 -1.36
C CYS A 109 7.38 -12.55 -1.19
N ILE A 110 7.77 -12.97 0.03
CA ILE A 110 7.92 -14.39 0.40
C ILE A 110 6.57 -15.10 0.48
N ARG A 111 5.47 -14.34 0.67
CA ARG A 111 4.12 -14.88 0.82
C ARG A 111 3.41 -14.97 -0.53
N LYS A 112 2.47 -15.91 -0.64
CA LYS A 112 1.49 -16.00 -1.72
C LYS A 112 0.09 -16.00 -1.10
N CYS A 113 -0.29 -14.86 -0.51
CA CYS A 113 -1.62 -14.72 0.08
C CYS A 113 -2.69 -14.75 -1.03
N PRO A 114 -3.79 -15.53 -0.88
CA PRO A 114 -4.75 -15.73 -1.97
C PRO A 114 -5.48 -14.45 -2.43
N PHE A 115 -5.50 -13.43 -1.59
CA PHE A 115 -6.12 -12.12 -1.87
C PHE A 115 -5.13 -11.06 -2.37
N CYS A 116 -3.85 -11.41 -2.57
CA CYS A 116 -2.78 -10.45 -2.82
C CYS A 116 -2.12 -10.67 -4.18
N LEU A 117 -2.03 -9.63 -4.99
CA LEU A 117 -1.45 -9.66 -6.33
C LEU A 117 0.07 -9.55 -6.36
N VAL A 118 0.73 -9.26 -5.24
CA VAL A 118 2.18 -8.96 -5.20
C VAL A 118 3.02 -10.08 -5.80
N ARG A 119 2.73 -11.34 -5.47
CA ARG A 119 3.48 -12.50 -6.00
C ARG A 119 3.30 -12.68 -7.50
N ASP A 120 2.12 -12.41 -8.02
CA ASP A 120 1.83 -12.52 -9.45
C ASP A 120 2.42 -11.35 -10.23
N LYS A 121 2.45 -10.17 -9.61
CA LYS A 121 3.05 -8.97 -10.20
C LYS A 121 4.57 -8.93 -10.08
N GLU A 122 5.12 -9.12 -8.89
CA GLU A 122 6.53 -8.82 -8.60
C GLU A 122 7.39 -10.07 -8.38
N GLY A 123 6.76 -11.24 -8.27
CA GLY A 123 7.45 -12.50 -8.04
C GLY A 123 7.90 -12.72 -6.60
N TYR A 124 8.93 -13.52 -6.41
CA TYR A 124 9.54 -13.75 -5.10
C TYR A 124 10.35 -12.54 -4.66
N ILE A 125 10.47 -12.36 -3.34
CA ILE A 125 11.22 -11.25 -2.76
C ILE A 125 12.66 -11.21 -3.30
N HIS A 126 13.09 -10.04 -3.70
CA HIS A 126 14.48 -9.75 -4.09
C HIS A 126 14.82 -8.31 -3.76
N SER A 127 16.10 -8.05 -3.47
CA SER A 127 16.60 -6.71 -3.22
C SER A 127 16.66 -5.91 -4.52
N VAL A 128 16.46 -4.60 -4.40
CA VAL A 128 16.68 -3.63 -5.49
C VAL A 128 17.49 -2.45 -4.97
N ASP A 129 18.24 -1.82 -5.85
CA ASP A 129 19.00 -0.63 -5.50
C ASP A 129 18.06 0.57 -5.31
N PRO A 130 18.35 1.44 -4.33
CA PRO A 130 17.58 2.63 -4.11
C PRO A 130 17.76 3.62 -5.27
N VAL A 131 16.66 4.26 -5.65
CA VAL A 131 16.66 5.30 -6.70
C VAL A 131 17.02 6.68 -6.12
N GLU A 132 17.21 7.65 -7.01
CA GLU A 132 17.47 9.04 -6.63
C GLU A 132 16.36 9.59 -5.71
N LEU A 133 16.79 10.33 -4.69
CA LEU A 133 15.88 11.01 -3.78
C LEU A 133 15.35 12.30 -4.39
N ASN A 134 14.16 12.70 -3.97
CA ASN A 134 13.64 14.02 -4.26
C ASN A 134 14.54 15.09 -3.62
N PRO A 135 15.15 15.99 -4.39
CA PRO A 135 16.01 17.05 -3.83
C PRO A 135 15.26 17.98 -2.88
N ASN A 136 13.92 18.07 -3.03
CA ASN A 136 13.04 18.85 -2.17
C ASN A 136 12.28 17.97 -1.16
N GLY A 137 12.66 16.69 -1.03
CA GLY A 137 11.96 15.74 -0.19
C GLY A 137 12.23 15.95 1.30
N GLU A 138 11.16 16.00 2.07
CA GLU A 138 11.21 16.14 3.54
C GLU A 138 11.28 14.78 4.25
N TRP A 139 10.84 13.70 3.59
CA TRP A 139 10.85 12.33 4.11
C TRP A 139 10.93 11.30 2.99
N ILE A 140 11.14 10.03 3.36
CA ILE A 140 11.18 8.89 2.46
C ILE A 140 9.94 8.03 2.69
N GLU A 141 9.16 7.78 1.64
CA GLU A 141 8.07 6.83 1.59
C GLU A 141 8.60 5.49 1.06
N VAL A 142 8.72 4.49 1.92
CA VAL A 142 9.20 3.15 1.54
C VAL A 142 8.01 2.31 1.08
N LEU A 143 8.07 1.85 -0.16
CA LEU A 143 6.98 1.19 -0.88
C LEU A 143 7.09 -0.33 -0.88
N ASP A 144 8.07 -0.90 -0.18
CA ASP A 144 8.27 -2.34 -0.07
C ASP A 144 7.01 -3.05 0.42
N ASN A 145 6.67 -4.16 -0.24
CA ASN A 145 5.52 -4.99 0.18
C ASN A 145 5.82 -5.80 1.45
N ASN A 146 7.10 -6.10 1.71
CA ASN A 146 7.54 -6.85 2.89
C ASN A 146 9.00 -6.51 3.21
N PHE A 147 9.21 -5.35 3.82
CA PHE A 147 10.53 -4.74 4.03
C PHE A 147 11.53 -5.69 4.71
N PHE A 148 11.13 -6.35 5.80
CA PHE A 148 12.02 -7.25 6.55
C PHE A 148 12.18 -8.65 5.94
N ALA A 149 11.47 -8.97 4.87
CA ALA A 149 11.73 -10.15 4.06
C ALA A 149 12.83 -9.89 3.00
N ASN A 150 13.24 -8.65 2.80
CA ASN A 150 14.37 -8.29 1.96
C ASN A 150 15.64 -8.98 2.47
N PRO A 151 16.36 -9.77 1.64
CA PRO A 151 17.62 -10.39 2.06
C PRO A 151 18.64 -9.37 2.58
N ASN A 152 18.64 -8.17 2.01
CA ASN A 152 19.57 -7.08 2.34
C ASN A 152 18.91 -5.98 3.19
N TRP A 153 17.98 -6.36 4.08
CA TRP A 153 17.26 -5.39 4.91
C TRP A 153 18.18 -4.54 5.80
N LYS A 154 19.35 -5.06 6.20
CA LYS A 154 20.35 -4.31 6.99
C LYS A 154 20.93 -3.15 6.20
N ASP A 155 21.30 -3.40 4.96
CA ASP A 155 21.83 -2.36 4.05
C ASP A 155 20.78 -1.27 3.80
N ALA A 156 19.50 -1.67 3.67
CA ALA A 156 18.39 -0.73 3.54
C ALA A 156 18.22 0.14 4.81
N ILE A 157 18.32 -0.44 6.00
CA ILE A 157 18.30 0.30 7.28
C ILE A 157 19.49 1.25 7.37
N ASP A 158 20.71 0.78 7.06
CA ASP A 158 21.93 1.59 7.10
C ASP A 158 21.85 2.76 6.14
N TYR A 159 21.31 2.53 4.92
CA TYR A 159 21.02 3.60 3.96
C TYR A 159 20.07 4.66 4.55
N LEU A 160 18.94 4.23 5.12
CA LEU A 160 17.94 5.13 5.70
C LEU A 160 18.50 5.93 6.89
N ILE A 161 19.33 5.30 7.73
CA ILE A 161 20.02 5.97 8.85
C ILE A 161 21.01 7.01 8.31
N LYS A 162 21.79 6.65 7.28
CA LYS A 162 22.77 7.56 6.65
C LYS A 162 22.13 8.77 6.00
N VAL A 163 21.02 8.58 5.28
CA VAL A 163 20.24 9.68 4.68
C VAL A 163 19.64 10.59 5.75
N ASN A 164 19.31 10.03 6.93
CA ASN A 164 18.87 10.77 8.11
C ASN A 164 17.57 11.58 7.92
N GLN A 165 16.74 11.22 6.95
CA GLN A 165 15.39 11.78 6.76
C GLN A 165 14.34 10.97 7.55
N PRO A 166 13.17 11.56 7.88
CA PRO A 166 12.04 10.80 8.38
C PRO A 166 11.60 9.73 7.38
N VAL A 167 11.19 8.56 7.88
CA VAL A 167 10.83 7.40 7.06
C VAL A 167 9.41 6.95 7.36
N LYS A 168 8.62 6.69 6.33
CA LYS A 168 7.30 6.09 6.43
C LYS A 168 7.33 4.70 5.82
N LEU A 169 6.99 3.69 6.62
CA LEU A 169 7.02 2.27 6.24
C LEU A 169 5.60 1.71 6.19
N HIS A 170 5.24 1.11 5.05
CA HIS A 170 3.91 0.57 4.80
C HIS A 170 3.83 -0.95 4.84
N GLY A 171 4.89 -1.64 4.45
CA GLY A 171 4.90 -3.09 4.27
C GLY A 171 5.79 -3.80 5.29
N VAL A 172 5.28 -4.02 6.51
CA VAL A 172 5.99 -4.77 7.55
C VAL A 172 5.19 -6.01 7.95
N ASP A 173 5.72 -7.19 7.61
CA ASP A 173 5.15 -8.48 8.02
C ASP A 173 5.64 -8.84 9.43
N ILE A 174 4.83 -8.54 10.43
CA ILE A 174 5.15 -8.82 11.84
C ILE A 174 5.43 -10.29 12.11
N ARG A 175 4.89 -11.22 11.32
CA ARG A 175 5.06 -12.68 11.51
C ARG A 175 6.50 -13.14 11.41
N ILE A 176 7.31 -12.42 10.61
CA ILE A 176 8.73 -12.75 10.40
C ILE A 176 9.68 -11.81 11.16
N MET A 177 9.14 -10.74 11.73
CA MET A 177 9.97 -9.75 12.42
C MET A 177 10.74 -10.38 13.58
N THR A 178 12.06 -10.24 13.57
CA THR A 178 12.94 -10.65 14.66
C THR A 178 13.12 -9.52 15.68
N GLU A 179 13.63 -9.85 16.86
CA GLU A 179 14.01 -8.83 17.86
C GLU A 179 15.03 -7.84 17.31
N GLU A 180 16.01 -8.33 16.56
CA GLU A 180 17.01 -7.49 15.90
C GLU A 180 16.35 -6.51 14.91
N GLN A 181 15.43 -6.98 14.08
CA GLN A 181 14.70 -6.14 13.14
C GLN A 181 13.84 -5.07 13.85
N ALA A 182 13.16 -5.47 14.93
CA ALA A 182 12.38 -4.53 15.74
C ALA A 182 13.28 -3.46 16.41
N TYR A 183 14.44 -3.87 16.91
CA TYR A 183 15.44 -2.95 17.48
C TYR A 183 15.90 -1.92 16.42
N TRP A 184 16.29 -2.38 15.23
CA TRP A 184 16.77 -1.49 14.17
C TRP A 184 15.67 -0.59 13.60
N LEU A 185 14.44 -1.11 13.48
CA LEU A 185 13.28 -0.29 13.08
C LEU A 185 13.07 0.90 14.02
N ASN A 186 13.25 0.67 15.33
CA ASN A 186 13.12 1.73 16.34
C ASN A 186 14.24 2.79 16.29
N LYS A 187 15.33 2.55 15.55
CA LYS A 187 16.40 3.53 15.33
C LYS A 187 16.09 4.52 14.20
N LEU A 188 15.14 4.17 13.32
CA LEU A 188 14.74 5.07 12.24
C LEU A 188 13.95 6.28 12.78
N LYS A 189 14.10 7.40 12.13
CA LYS A 189 13.24 8.57 12.33
C LYS A 189 11.88 8.30 11.67
N LEU A 190 10.97 7.64 12.38
CA LEU A 190 9.67 7.28 11.80
C LEU A 190 8.77 8.50 11.60
N LYS A 191 8.24 8.67 10.39
CA LYS A 191 7.18 9.62 10.07
C LYS A 191 5.82 8.92 10.18
N GLY A 192 5.11 9.19 11.26
CA GLY A 192 3.83 8.54 11.55
C GLY A 192 4.02 7.10 12.07
N ASN A 193 3.05 6.25 11.78
CA ASN A 193 3.03 4.88 12.25
C ASN A 193 3.63 3.92 11.22
N VAL A 194 4.26 2.87 11.70
CA VAL A 194 4.63 1.70 10.91
C VAL A 194 3.39 0.85 10.69
N HIS A 195 3.16 0.46 9.44
CA HIS A 195 2.00 -0.35 9.08
C HIS A 195 2.36 -1.84 9.07
N ILE A 196 1.68 -2.58 9.91
CA ILE A 196 1.71 -4.06 9.98
C ILE A 196 0.34 -4.60 9.56
N ALA A 197 0.23 -5.92 9.36
CA ALA A 197 -1.03 -6.54 8.95
C ALA A 197 -1.36 -7.80 9.74
N TRP A 198 -2.65 -7.99 10.04
CA TRP A 198 -3.23 -9.21 10.58
C TRP A 198 -4.44 -9.63 9.74
N ASP A 199 -4.16 -10.17 8.55
CA ASP A 199 -5.19 -10.45 7.53
C ASP A 199 -5.83 -11.83 7.67
N LEU A 200 -5.07 -12.84 8.16
CA LEU A 200 -5.55 -14.20 8.27
C LEU A 200 -6.25 -14.43 9.61
N PRO A 201 -7.56 -14.75 9.61
CA PRO A 201 -8.34 -14.92 10.84
C PRO A 201 -7.97 -16.18 11.62
N THR A 202 -7.36 -17.17 10.96
CA THR A 202 -6.91 -18.43 11.57
C THR A 202 -5.55 -18.34 12.25
N LEU A 203 -4.84 -17.22 12.07
CA LEU A 203 -3.52 -17.00 12.64
C LEU A 203 -3.64 -16.15 13.91
N ASP A 204 -3.17 -16.67 15.04
CA ASP A 204 -3.04 -15.88 16.27
C ASP A 204 -1.66 -15.21 16.30
N LEU A 205 -1.65 -13.89 16.37
CA LEU A 205 -0.42 -13.08 16.46
C LEU A 205 -0.14 -12.55 17.88
N THR A 206 -0.87 -12.98 18.89
CA THR A 206 -0.78 -12.46 20.26
C THR A 206 0.64 -12.55 20.83
N ASP A 207 1.30 -13.70 20.65
CA ASP A 207 2.67 -13.89 21.15
C ASP A 207 3.67 -13.04 20.36
N LYS A 208 3.49 -12.93 19.06
CA LYS A 208 4.35 -12.09 18.22
C LYS A 208 4.18 -10.60 18.55
N LEU A 209 2.97 -10.14 18.80
CA LEU A 209 2.72 -8.78 19.28
C LEU A 209 3.42 -8.53 20.62
N ARG A 210 3.35 -9.49 21.56
CA ARG A 210 4.03 -9.41 22.86
C ARG A 210 5.55 -9.30 22.69
N GLU A 211 6.13 -10.05 21.75
CA GLU A 211 7.57 -10.02 21.47
C GLU A 211 7.98 -8.65 20.89
N VAL A 212 7.32 -8.19 19.84
CA VAL A 212 7.69 -6.98 19.10
C VAL A 212 7.47 -5.71 19.93
N THR A 213 6.42 -5.66 20.72
CA THR A 213 6.10 -4.49 21.57
C THR A 213 7.06 -4.28 22.74
N LYS A 214 7.99 -5.20 23.00
CA LYS A 214 9.13 -4.96 23.91
C LYS A 214 10.13 -3.95 23.32
N TYR A 215 10.23 -3.88 22.00
CA TYR A 215 11.22 -3.08 21.28
C TYR A 215 10.61 -1.85 20.61
N ILE A 216 9.35 -1.94 20.15
CA ILE A 216 8.67 -0.87 19.44
C ILE A 216 7.51 -0.38 20.29
N ASN A 217 7.43 0.94 20.50
CA ASN A 217 6.27 1.52 21.18
C ASN A 217 4.97 1.19 20.40
N PRO A 218 4.01 0.48 21.02
CA PRO A 218 2.76 0.08 20.33
C PRO A 218 2.00 1.23 19.68
N SER A 219 2.06 2.44 20.25
CA SER A 219 1.42 3.63 19.68
C SER A 219 1.99 4.07 18.33
N LYS A 220 3.17 3.57 17.96
CA LYS A 220 3.82 3.77 16.66
C LYS A 220 3.41 2.73 15.63
N LEU A 221 2.55 1.78 15.99
CA LEU A 221 2.07 0.73 15.10
C LEU A 221 0.62 1.00 14.69
N THR A 222 0.33 0.77 13.42
CA THR A 222 -1.03 0.63 12.89
C THR A 222 -1.14 -0.74 12.24
N CYS A 223 -2.12 -1.53 12.64
CA CYS A 223 -2.34 -2.86 12.10
C CYS A 223 -3.54 -2.87 11.17
N TYR A 224 -3.33 -3.17 9.90
CA TYR A 224 -4.40 -3.47 8.97
C TYR A 224 -5.03 -4.82 9.33
N VAL A 225 -6.36 -4.86 9.37
CA VAL A 225 -7.13 -6.06 9.67
C VAL A 225 -8.10 -6.30 8.52
N LEU A 226 -7.79 -7.29 7.67
CA LEU A 226 -8.67 -7.68 6.58
C LEU A 226 -9.88 -8.40 7.16
N VAL A 227 -11.10 -7.91 6.85
CA VAL A 227 -12.36 -8.52 7.29
C VAL A 227 -13.20 -8.95 6.09
N GLY A 228 -14.00 -10.01 6.27
CA GLY A 228 -14.83 -10.55 5.20
C GLY A 228 -14.09 -11.45 4.21
N TYR A 229 -12.83 -11.77 4.43
CA TYR A 229 -12.09 -12.81 3.73
C TYR A 229 -11.98 -14.04 4.64
N ASN A 230 -12.95 -14.98 4.52
CA ASN A 230 -13.01 -16.22 5.33
C ASN A 230 -12.94 -15.98 6.84
N SER A 231 -13.45 -14.85 7.35
CA SER A 231 -13.50 -14.54 8.77
C SER A 231 -14.94 -14.51 9.30
N THR A 232 -15.11 -14.90 10.58
CA THR A 232 -16.36 -14.70 11.33
C THR A 232 -16.32 -13.38 12.10
N ILE A 233 -17.48 -12.95 12.60
CA ILE A 233 -17.59 -11.74 13.43
C ILE A 233 -16.72 -11.85 14.68
N GLU A 234 -16.68 -13.02 15.32
CA GLU A 234 -15.88 -13.28 16.52
C GLU A 234 -14.39 -13.16 16.24
N GLN A 235 -13.92 -13.73 15.11
CA GLN A 235 -12.52 -13.66 14.69
C GLN A 235 -12.10 -12.22 14.35
N ASP A 236 -12.98 -11.45 13.72
CA ASP A 236 -12.74 -10.04 13.42
C ASP A 236 -12.61 -9.23 14.70
N LEU A 237 -13.55 -9.38 15.63
CA LEU A 237 -13.52 -8.68 16.91
C LEU A 237 -12.38 -9.14 17.82
N PHE A 238 -12.02 -10.43 17.81
CA PHE A 238 -10.87 -10.94 18.55
C PHE A 238 -9.59 -10.20 18.12
N ARG A 239 -9.32 -10.11 16.81
CA ARG A 239 -8.13 -9.41 16.29
C ARG A 239 -8.12 -7.94 16.68
N ILE A 240 -9.25 -7.24 16.51
CA ILE A 240 -9.40 -5.82 16.85
C ILE A 240 -9.18 -5.60 18.36
N LYS A 241 -9.81 -6.42 19.21
CA LYS A 241 -9.69 -6.32 20.66
C LYS A 241 -8.26 -6.62 21.13
N THR A 242 -7.63 -7.66 20.60
CA THR A 242 -6.24 -7.99 20.93
C THR A 242 -5.32 -6.82 20.60
N LEU A 243 -5.46 -6.20 19.42
CA LEU A 243 -4.67 -5.02 19.06
C LEU A 243 -4.90 -3.87 20.03
N TRP A 244 -6.14 -3.65 20.44
CA TRP A 244 -6.48 -2.63 21.42
C TRP A 244 -5.83 -2.88 22.79
N ASP A 245 -5.85 -4.13 23.26
CA ASP A 245 -5.24 -4.52 24.54
C ASP A 245 -3.71 -4.28 24.51
N TYR A 246 -3.08 -4.43 23.34
CA TYR A 246 -1.68 -4.05 23.09
C TYR A 246 -1.47 -2.56 22.79
N ARG A 247 -2.50 -1.72 22.82
CA ARG A 247 -2.44 -0.29 22.45
C ARG A 247 -1.96 -0.02 21.02
N ILE A 248 -2.21 -0.97 20.12
CA ILE A 248 -1.93 -0.86 18.69
C ILE A 248 -3.19 -0.37 18.00
N HIS A 249 -3.06 0.59 17.09
CA HIS A 249 -4.19 1.07 16.32
C HIS A 249 -4.60 0.05 15.25
N ALA A 250 -5.80 -0.53 15.40
CA ALA A 250 -6.39 -1.36 14.36
C ALA A 250 -7.00 -0.48 13.25
N PHE A 251 -6.78 -0.87 12.00
CA PHE A 251 -7.41 -0.27 10.83
C PHE A 251 -8.08 -1.36 10.01
N VAL A 252 -9.40 -1.42 10.08
CA VAL A 252 -10.21 -2.46 9.42
C VAL A 252 -10.35 -2.16 7.93
N GLN A 253 -10.00 -3.15 7.12
CA GLN A 253 -10.13 -3.12 5.66
C GLN A 253 -11.13 -4.19 5.21
N PRO A 254 -12.33 -3.80 4.79
CA PRO A 254 -13.30 -4.72 4.17
C PRO A 254 -12.77 -5.29 2.86
N TYR A 255 -12.78 -6.62 2.72
CA TYR A 255 -12.33 -7.29 1.51
C TYR A 255 -13.23 -6.96 0.32
N ARG A 256 -12.59 -6.65 -0.80
CA ARG A 256 -13.22 -6.48 -2.11
C ARG A 256 -12.57 -7.43 -3.10
N ASP A 257 -13.39 -7.99 -3.97
CA ASP A 257 -12.91 -8.77 -5.10
C ASP A 257 -13.54 -8.17 -6.36
N TYR A 258 -12.75 -7.45 -7.11
CA TYR A 258 -13.22 -6.77 -8.30
C TYR A 258 -13.49 -7.75 -9.46
N GLU A 259 -12.72 -8.83 -9.54
CA GLU A 259 -12.85 -9.85 -10.57
C GLU A 259 -14.17 -10.62 -10.38
N ASN A 260 -14.44 -11.06 -9.16
CA ASN A 260 -15.66 -11.78 -8.80
C ASN A 260 -16.79 -10.86 -8.34
N LYS A 261 -16.65 -9.54 -8.51
CA LYS A 261 -17.65 -8.52 -8.18
C LYS A 261 -18.11 -8.56 -6.70
N ARG A 262 -17.28 -9.08 -5.80
CA ARG A 262 -17.60 -9.05 -4.36
C ARG A 262 -17.44 -7.65 -3.80
N VAL A 263 -18.52 -7.17 -3.20
CA VAL A 263 -18.53 -5.90 -2.46
C VAL A 263 -18.64 -6.16 -0.96
N PRO A 264 -18.08 -5.30 -0.10
CA PRO A 264 -18.23 -5.41 1.34
C PRO A 264 -19.70 -5.42 1.77
N THR A 265 -20.03 -6.34 2.67
CA THR A 265 -21.34 -6.41 3.34
C THR A 265 -21.57 -5.18 4.21
N GLN A 266 -22.82 -4.99 4.65
CA GLN A 266 -23.13 -3.88 5.56
C GLN A 266 -22.44 -4.05 6.92
N TYR A 267 -22.33 -5.29 7.42
CA TYR A 267 -21.55 -5.61 8.61
C TYR A 267 -20.09 -5.12 8.51
N GLU A 268 -19.41 -5.49 7.44
CA GLU A 268 -18.00 -5.13 7.22
C GLU A 268 -17.81 -3.61 7.15
N LYS A 269 -18.74 -2.91 6.49
CA LYS A 269 -18.74 -1.43 6.42
C LYS A 269 -18.95 -0.79 7.79
N ASP A 270 -19.91 -1.31 8.56
CA ASP A 270 -20.21 -0.78 9.89
C ASP A 270 -19.07 -1.07 10.87
N LEU A 271 -18.43 -2.25 10.79
CA LEU A 271 -17.25 -2.61 11.56
C LEU A 271 -16.06 -1.69 11.25
N ALA A 272 -15.80 -1.46 9.96
CA ALA A 272 -14.74 -0.55 9.54
C ALA A 272 -15.00 0.89 10.01
N ARG A 273 -16.24 1.37 9.89
CA ARG A 273 -16.62 2.71 10.36
C ARG A 273 -16.47 2.86 11.87
N TRP A 274 -16.86 1.85 12.64
CA TRP A 274 -16.69 1.85 14.09
C TRP A 274 -15.22 1.83 14.48
N CYS A 275 -14.43 0.90 13.94
CA CYS A 275 -13.03 0.70 14.34
C CYS A 275 -12.11 1.85 13.87
N ASN A 276 -12.28 2.31 12.61
CA ASN A 276 -11.38 3.29 12.02
C ASN A 276 -11.62 4.72 12.52
N ASN A 277 -12.77 4.98 13.13
CA ASN A 277 -13.05 6.24 13.78
C ASN A 277 -12.73 6.15 15.28
N LYS A 278 -11.59 6.72 15.68
CA LYS A 278 -11.09 6.66 17.07
C LYS A 278 -12.07 7.19 18.12
N PHE A 279 -12.93 8.16 17.76
CA PHE A 279 -13.94 8.71 18.69
C PHE A 279 -15.06 7.69 18.90
N ILE A 280 -15.58 7.11 17.81
CA ILE A 280 -16.64 6.09 17.88
C ILE A 280 -16.11 4.85 18.62
N PHE A 281 -14.93 4.36 18.23
CA PHE A 281 -14.31 3.19 18.84
C PHE A 281 -14.16 3.29 20.36
N LYS A 282 -13.80 4.48 20.86
CA LYS A 282 -13.65 4.74 22.29
C LYS A 282 -14.98 5.00 23.02
N SER A 283 -16.03 5.32 22.31
CA SER A 283 -17.32 5.73 22.92
C SER A 283 -18.23 4.56 23.27
N CYS A 284 -18.13 3.44 22.55
CA CYS A 284 -18.98 2.27 22.77
C CYS A 284 -18.35 1.00 22.18
N ASP A 285 -18.77 -0.16 22.73
CA ASP A 285 -18.49 -1.46 22.12
C ASP A 285 -19.21 -1.62 20.78
N PHE A 286 -18.67 -2.49 19.90
CA PHE A 286 -19.29 -2.72 18.60
C PHE A 286 -20.75 -3.15 18.67
N LYS A 287 -21.14 -3.98 19.66
CA LYS A 287 -22.52 -4.42 19.85
C LYS A 287 -23.49 -3.25 20.13
N ASP A 288 -23.01 -2.20 20.80
CA ASP A 288 -23.80 -1.02 21.17
C ASP A 288 -23.75 0.10 20.14
N TYR A 289 -22.84 -0.02 19.15
CA TYR A 289 -22.73 0.95 18.08
C TYR A 289 -24.01 1.00 17.23
N GLU A 290 -24.51 2.21 17.02
CA GLU A 290 -25.70 2.51 16.20
C GLU A 290 -25.28 3.28 14.94
N PRO A 291 -24.88 2.58 13.85
CA PRO A 291 -24.44 3.23 12.62
C PRO A 291 -25.56 3.95 11.87
N ARG A 292 -26.81 3.65 12.16
CA ARG A 292 -28.03 4.23 11.61
C ARG A 292 -29.19 4.14 12.61
N LYS A 293 -30.09 5.12 12.57
CA LYS A 293 -31.21 5.23 13.50
C LYS A 293 -31.99 3.92 13.67
N GLY A 294 -32.08 3.46 14.92
CA GLY A 294 -32.84 2.26 15.30
C GLY A 294 -32.14 0.92 15.00
N PHE A 295 -30.92 0.92 14.52
CA PHE A 295 -30.16 -0.31 14.29
C PHE A 295 -28.90 -0.34 15.14
N LYS A 296 -28.80 -1.29 16.05
CA LYS A 296 -27.57 -1.59 16.82
C LYS A 296 -26.83 -2.78 16.25
N CYS A 297 -25.50 -2.71 16.22
CA CYS A 297 -24.67 -3.76 15.65
C CYS A 297 -24.77 -5.12 16.36
N LYS A 298 -25.34 -5.20 17.57
CA LYS A 298 -25.71 -6.48 18.21
C LYS A 298 -26.64 -7.35 17.35
N GLU A 299 -27.41 -6.74 16.44
CA GLU A 299 -28.32 -7.48 15.56
C GLU A 299 -27.55 -8.43 14.60
N TYR A 300 -26.29 -8.12 14.25
CA TYR A 300 -25.47 -8.99 13.42
C TYR A 300 -25.21 -10.36 14.06
N PHE A 301 -25.10 -10.43 15.38
CA PHE A 301 -24.83 -11.67 16.12
C PHE A 301 -26.01 -12.64 16.14
N LYS A 302 -27.24 -12.15 16.03
CA LYS A 302 -28.44 -13.00 15.99
C LYS A 302 -28.49 -13.87 14.74
N TYR A 303 -27.95 -13.40 13.62
CA TYR A 303 -27.93 -14.14 12.35
C TYR A 303 -26.88 -15.24 12.32
N GLU A 304 -25.79 -15.13 13.07
CA GLU A 304 -24.78 -16.20 13.15
C GLU A 304 -25.22 -17.34 14.08
N GLU A 305 -25.88 -17.06 15.17
CA GLU A 305 -26.48 -18.10 16.04
C GLU A 305 -27.47 -18.99 15.29
N VAL A 306 -28.17 -18.46 14.30
CA VAL A 306 -29.10 -19.25 13.46
C VAL A 306 -28.35 -20.11 12.46
N LYS A 307 -27.24 -19.64 11.87
CA LYS A 307 -26.41 -20.39 10.93
C LYS A 307 -25.64 -21.54 11.60
N SER A 308 -25.25 -21.40 12.86
CA SER A 308 -24.57 -22.45 13.61
C SER A 308 -25.49 -23.58 14.12
N ARG A 309 -26.82 -23.43 13.98
CA ARG A 309 -27.84 -24.40 14.38
C ARG A 309 -28.43 -25.21 13.19
N ILE A 310 -28.02 -24.91 11.97
CA ILE A 310 -28.34 -25.61 10.73
C ILE A 310 -27.10 -26.37 10.25
#